data_b99c22b2f56f4d8f69fcf2c674b0cacc
#
_entry.id   b99c22b2f56f4d8f69fcf2c674b0cacc
#
_cell.length_a   1.000
_cell.length_b   1.000
_cell.length_c   1.000
_cell.angle_alpha   90.00
_cell.angle_beta   90.00
_cell.angle_gamma   90.00
#
_symmetry.space_group_name_H-M   'P 1'
#
loop_
_entity.id
_entity.type
_entity.pdbx_description
1 polymer ?
#
loop_
_entity_poly.entity_id
_entity_poly.type
_entity_poly.pdbx_seq_one_letter_code
_entity_poly.pdbx_strand_id
1 'polypeptide(L)'
;MNLALVSNEEARRETAAGWLVRLGAPDLDAAELGDFDAWLAEPANANAYDAALAVTLELQAAAPAILRDLKAKTARRPMVGRPSVGRRGWLVAGGLAAAATVALAITPFSFLAPAAQAFATVKGEHRTVRLADGSTIDLNAGSTLSVSLGAHERRVSMGDGEAVFDVAHDATRPFLIAVGDRTVRVIGTRFDVRRREGKLSVAVERGLVEVDPADGARGRGFRLHPGQRLDHVEGAADVRLSAVDPAQIESWKAGRLIYRDAPLADVVADLNQQFAKPITLSDPALGAVPVSGVLVLDDQAAVIRRLALLAPIKALPSEQGVLLRRDEAAKP
;
A
#
# COMPACT_ATOMS: atom_id res chain seq x y z
N MET A 1 -41.83 -9.83 0.31
CA MET A 1 -40.46 -9.57 -0.20
C MET A 1 -40.58 -8.56 -1.32
N ASN A 2 -40.01 -7.36 -1.13
CA ASN A 2 -40.36 -6.16 -1.90
C ASN A 2 -39.60 -6.14 -3.24
N LEU A 3 -40.31 -6.32 -4.37
CA LEU A 3 -39.74 -6.33 -5.73
C LEU A 3 -38.88 -5.07 -6.04
N ALA A 4 -39.22 -3.93 -5.44
CA ALA A 4 -38.49 -2.67 -5.62
C ALA A 4 -37.10 -2.70 -4.96
N LEU A 5 -36.92 -3.42 -3.85
CA LEU A 5 -35.60 -3.58 -3.18
C LEU A 5 -34.66 -4.48 -3.97
N VAL A 6 -35.18 -5.54 -4.57
CA VAL A 6 -34.41 -6.47 -5.43
C VAL A 6 -33.93 -5.77 -6.70
N SER A 7 -34.81 -4.97 -7.33
CA SER A 7 -34.46 -4.18 -8.52
C SER A 7 -33.36 -3.14 -8.24
N ASN A 8 -33.36 -2.53 -7.06
CA ASN A 8 -32.35 -1.52 -6.70
C ASN A 8 -30.98 -2.15 -6.38
N GLU A 9 -30.97 -3.34 -5.77
CA GLU A 9 -29.74 -4.08 -5.49
C GLU A 9 -29.12 -4.64 -6.79
N GLU A 10 -29.93 -5.10 -7.72
CA GLU A 10 -29.47 -5.59 -9.03
C GLU A 10 -28.85 -4.46 -9.86
N ALA A 11 -29.49 -3.29 -9.90
CA ALA A 11 -28.97 -2.09 -10.55
C ALA A 11 -27.64 -1.63 -9.95
N ARG A 12 -27.47 -1.71 -8.61
CA ARG A 12 -26.19 -1.39 -7.96
C ARG A 12 -25.09 -2.37 -8.35
N ARG A 13 -25.37 -3.67 -8.44
CA ARG A 13 -24.41 -4.68 -8.87
C ARG A 13 -23.97 -4.47 -10.31
N GLU A 14 -24.90 -4.12 -11.19
CA GLU A 14 -24.60 -3.80 -12.59
C GLU A 14 -23.71 -2.57 -12.70
N THR A 15 -24.02 -1.50 -11.94
CA THR A 15 -23.21 -0.30 -11.88
C THR A 15 -21.81 -0.59 -11.30
N ALA A 16 -21.71 -1.42 -10.26
CA ALA A 16 -20.44 -1.87 -9.69
C ALA A 16 -19.57 -2.61 -10.72
N ALA A 17 -20.16 -3.51 -11.47
CA ALA A 17 -19.47 -4.22 -12.56
C ALA A 17 -19.05 -3.26 -13.68
N GLY A 18 -19.88 -2.28 -14.02
CA GLY A 18 -19.55 -1.22 -14.96
C GLY A 18 -18.34 -0.41 -14.52
N TRP A 19 -18.27 -0.01 -13.25
CA TRP A 19 -17.13 0.69 -12.67
C TRP A 19 -15.84 -0.15 -12.70
N LEU A 20 -15.90 -1.45 -12.42
CA LEU A 20 -14.73 -2.35 -12.53
C LEU A 20 -14.15 -2.38 -13.95
N VAL A 21 -15.02 -2.38 -14.96
CA VAL A 21 -14.59 -2.32 -16.38
C VAL A 21 -14.05 -0.94 -16.73
N ARG A 22 -14.73 0.14 -16.34
CA ARG A 22 -14.34 1.52 -16.67
C ARG A 22 -13.04 1.94 -16.01
N LEU A 23 -12.83 1.54 -14.73
CA LEU A 23 -11.59 1.78 -14.00
C LEU A 23 -10.38 1.02 -14.58
N GLY A 24 -10.60 0.00 -15.41
CA GLY A 24 -9.56 -0.70 -16.18
C GLY A 24 -9.24 -0.06 -17.53
N ALA A 25 -9.98 0.97 -17.95
CA ALA A 25 -9.78 1.61 -19.25
C ALA A 25 -8.60 2.61 -19.24
N PRO A 26 -7.79 2.66 -20.30
CA PRO A 26 -6.60 3.52 -20.36
C PRO A 26 -6.91 5.01 -20.53
N ASP A 27 -8.15 5.35 -20.84
CA ASP A 27 -8.63 6.71 -21.13
C ASP A 27 -9.51 7.29 -20.00
N LEU A 28 -9.40 6.75 -18.78
CA LEU A 28 -10.13 7.24 -17.60
C LEU A 28 -9.66 8.65 -17.22
N ASP A 29 -10.60 9.58 -17.11
CA ASP A 29 -10.32 10.96 -16.74
C ASP A 29 -10.57 11.27 -15.25
N ALA A 30 -10.16 12.46 -14.80
CA ALA A 30 -10.30 12.88 -13.40
C ALA A 30 -11.76 13.14 -13.00
N ALA A 31 -12.64 13.49 -13.95
CA ALA A 31 -14.06 13.72 -13.69
C ALA A 31 -14.76 12.39 -13.42
N GLU A 32 -14.47 11.37 -14.21
CA GLU A 32 -15.00 10.01 -14.02
C GLU A 32 -14.54 9.38 -12.70
N LEU A 33 -13.30 9.65 -12.27
CA LEU A 33 -12.82 9.25 -10.94
C LEU A 33 -13.62 9.94 -9.82
N GLY A 34 -13.95 11.23 -9.99
CA GLY A 34 -14.81 11.97 -9.07
C GLY A 34 -16.22 11.40 -8.99
N ASP A 35 -16.80 11.01 -10.14
CA ASP A 35 -18.10 10.34 -10.20
C ASP A 35 -18.09 8.98 -9.53
N PHE A 36 -17.02 8.20 -9.70
CA PHE A 36 -16.82 6.94 -9.00
C PHE A 36 -16.73 7.14 -7.48
N ASP A 37 -15.92 8.08 -7.02
CA ASP A 37 -15.75 8.37 -5.59
C ASP A 37 -17.08 8.84 -4.96
N ALA A 38 -17.84 9.69 -5.67
CA ALA A 38 -19.17 10.12 -5.24
C ALA A 38 -20.17 8.97 -5.17
N TRP A 39 -20.16 8.06 -6.15
CA TRP A 39 -20.98 6.86 -6.15
C TRP A 39 -20.60 5.90 -5.02
N LEU A 40 -19.31 5.72 -4.77
CA LEU A 40 -18.77 4.83 -3.73
C LEU A 40 -19.03 5.35 -2.30
N ALA A 41 -19.28 6.66 -2.14
CA ALA A 41 -19.58 7.26 -0.83
C ALA A 41 -20.86 6.70 -0.18
N GLU A 42 -21.79 6.11 -0.97
CA GLU A 42 -22.96 5.42 -0.43
C GLU A 42 -22.57 4.01 0.04
N PRO A 43 -22.79 3.62 1.32
CA PRO A 43 -22.38 2.33 1.86
C PRO A 43 -22.93 1.11 1.09
N ALA A 44 -24.13 1.22 0.55
CA ALA A 44 -24.74 0.14 -0.24
C ALA A 44 -24.04 -0.07 -1.59
N ASN A 45 -23.54 1.01 -2.20
CA ASN A 45 -22.76 0.97 -3.44
C ASN A 45 -21.36 0.41 -3.17
N ALA A 46 -20.71 0.82 -2.08
CA ALA A 46 -19.42 0.26 -1.65
C ALA A 46 -19.50 -1.25 -1.45
N ASN A 47 -20.53 -1.74 -0.76
CA ASN A 47 -20.75 -3.18 -0.58
C ASN A 47 -20.97 -3.92 -1.92
N ALA A 48 -21.71 -3.32 -2.86
CA ALA A 48 -21.93 -3.89 -4.19
C ALA A 48 -20.63 -3.95 -5.00
N TYR A 49 -19.80 -2.91 -4.91
CA TYR A 49 -18.49 -2.85 -5.56
C TYR A 49 -17.53 -3.89 -4.99
N ASP A 50 -17.46 -4.03 -3.67
CA ASP A 50 -16.63 -5.04 -3.00
C ASP A 50 -17.04 -6.46 -3.40
N ALA A 51 -18.33 -6.74 -3.49
CA ALA A 51 -18.83 -8.05 -3.94
C ALA A 51 -18.43 -8.34 -5.38
N ALA A 52 -18.55 -7.37 -6.29
CA ALA A 52 -18.18 -7.51 -7.69
C ALA A 52 -16.65 -7.69 -7.86
N LEU A 53 -15.86 -6.95 -7.07
CA LEU A 53 -14.39 -7.07 -7.03
C LEU A 53 -13.95 -8.45 -6.53
N ALA A 54 -14.58 -8.96 -5.47
CA ALA A 54 -14.28 -10.30 -4.94
C ALA A 54 -14.49 -11.39 -5.99
N VAL A 55 -15.62 -11.36 -6.72
CA VAL A 55 -15.88 -12.32 -7.82
C VAL A 55 -14.84 -12.20 -8.93
N THR A 56 -14.43 -10.97 -9.27
CA THR A 56 -13.41 -10.75 -10.30
C THR A 56 -12.06 -11.32 -9.88
N LEU A 57 -11.66 -11.15 -8.63
CA LEU A 57 -10.41 -11.68 -8.08
C LEU A 57 -10.43 -13.22 -8.02
N GLU A 58 -11.56 -13.83 -7.63
CA GLU A 58 -11.72 -15.29 -7.64
C GLU A 58 -11.61 -15.87 -9.07
N LEU A 59 -12.25 -15.21 -10.06
CA LEU A 59 -12.14 -15.60 -11.46
C LEU A 59 -10.71 -15.47 -11.99
N GLN A 60 -10.01 -14.41 -11.64
CA GLN A 60 -8.60 -14.22 -12.00
C GLN A 60 -7.70 -15.29 -11.37
N ALA A 61 -7.92 -15.63 -10.11
CA ALA A 61 -7.18 -16.70 -9.43
C ALA A 61 -7.45 -18.07 -10.06
N ALA A 62 -8.68 -18.34 -10.51
CA ALA A 62 -9.07 -19.58 -11.17
C ALA A 62 -8.67 -19.67 -12.66
N ALA A 63 -8.41 -18.52 -13.30
CA ALA A 63 -8.12 -18.43 -14.75
C ALA A 63 -6.96 -19.34 -15.22
N PRO A 64 -5.81 -19.45 -14.51
CA PRO A 64 -4.71 -20.33 -14.91
C PRO A 64 -5.10 -21.82 -14.89
N ALA A 65 -5.97 -22.23 -13.98
CA ALA A 65 -6.48 -23.60 -13.88
C ALA A 65 -7.46 -23.91 -15.03
N ILE A 66 -8.38 -22.98 -15.27
CA ILE A 66 -9.36 -23.06 -16.37
C ILE A 66 -8.65 -23.13 -17.73
N LEU A 67 -7.65 -22.27 -17.96
CA LEU A 67 -6.86 -22.27 -19.19
C LEU A 67 -6.06 -23.56 -19.38
N ARG A 68 -5.53 -24.16 -18.31
CA ARG A 68 -4.87 -25.48 -18.37
C ARG A 68 -5.84 -26.57 -18.74
N ASP A 69 -7.05 -26.59 -18.17
CA ASP A 69 -8.08 -27.60 -18.47
C ASP A 69 -8.61 -27.47 -19.92
N LEU A 70 -8.80 -26.23 -20.40
CA LEU A 70 -9.17 -25.96 -21.80
C LEU A 70 -8.07 -26.41 -22.76
N LYS A 71 -6.78 -26.11 -22.48
CA LYS A 71 -5.66 -26.59 -23.30
C LYS A 71 -5.56 -28.12 -23.30
N ALA A 72 -5.80 -28.79 -22.17
CA ALA A 72 -5.78 -30.23 -22.06
C ALA A 72 -6.95 -30.89 -22.87
N LYS A 73 -8.12 -30.24 -22.88
CA LYS A 73 -9.29 -30.72 -23.67
C LYS A 73 -9.11 -30.51 -25.18
N THR A 74 -8.46 -29.42 -25.59
CA THR A 74 -8.15 -29.17 -27.02
C THR A 74 -7.02 -30.06 -27.54
N ALA A 75 -6.06 -30.47 -26.71
CA ALA A 75 -4.98 -31.37 -27.06
C ALA A 75 -5.44 -32.86 -27.27
N ARG A 76 -6.65 -33.21 -26.80
CA ARG A 76 -7.21 -34.57 -26.92
C ARG A 76 -8.03 -34.81 -28.19
N ARG A 77 -7.92 -34.03 -29.27
CA ARG A 77 -8.48 -34.39 -30.55
C ARG A 77 -7.61 -35.49 -31.17
N PRO A 78 -8.19 -36.68 -31.48
CA PRO A 78 -7.44 -37.74 -32.13
C PRO A 78 -7.03 -37.28 -33.52
N MET A 79 -5.73 -37.27 -33.77
CA MET A 79 -5.20 -37.17 -35.15
C MET A 79 -5.61 -38.42 -35.89
N VAL A 80 -6.53 -38.27 -36.85
CA VAL A 80 -6.81 -39.26 -37.86
C VAL A 80 -5.50 -39.52 -38.63
N GLY A 81 -5.08 -40.82 -38.65
CA GLY A 81 -3.81 -41.25 -39.19
C GLY A 81 -3.66 -40.96 -40.67
N ARG A 82 -2.47 -40.50 -41.04
CA ARG A 82 -1.96 -40.50 -42.41
C ARG A 82 -1.06 -41.73 -42.61
N PRO A 83 -1.17 -42.46 -43.73
CA PRO A 83 -0.39 -43.65 -43.96
C PRO A 83 1.09 -43.34 -44.18
N SER A 84 1.94 -44.16 -43.56
CA SER A 84 3.39 -44.12 -43.71
C SER A 84 3.83 -44.61 -45.10
N VAL A 85 4.53 -43.78 -45.84
CA VAL A 85 5.35 -44.22 -46.96
C VAL A 85 6.81 -44.28 -46.45
N GLY A 86 7.31 -45.51 -46.39
CA GLY A 86 8.67 -45.80 -46.01
C GLY A 86 9.67 -45.42 -47.10
N ARG A 87 10.76 -44.79 -46.76
CA ARG A 87 12.03 -44.87 -47.47
C ARG A 87 13.18 -44.89 -46.46
N ARG A 88 13.84 -46.06 -46.47
CA ARG A 88 15.12 -46.29 -45.82
C ARG A 88 16.20 -45.39 -46.40
N GLY A 89 17.05 -44.90 -45.51
CA GLY A 89 18.44 -44.66 -45.86
C GLY A 89 18.86 -43.17 -45.89
N TRP A 90 19.94 -42.96 -45.18
CA TRP A 90 20.97 -41.93 -45.24
C TRP A 90 21.06 -41.06 -43.99
N LEU A 91 21.89 -41.54 -43.15
CA LEU A 91 23.26 -41.11 -42.78
C LEU A 91 23.37 -40.27 -41.49
N VAL A 92 23.98 -40.93 -40.57
CA VAL A 92 24.70 -40.46 -39.40
C VAL A 92 25.85 -39.57 -39.84
N ALA A 93 25.67 -38.26 -39.80
CA ALA A 93 26.74 -37.25 -39.71
C ALA A 93 26.15 -35.81 -39.66
N GLY A 94 25.64 -35.37 -38.54
CA GLY A 94 25.09 -34.03 -38.36
C GLY A 94 24.62 -33.72 -36.93
N GLY A 95 24.84 -34.66 -36.01
CA GLY A 95 24.16 -34.64 -34.70
C GLY A 95 24.82 -33.79 -33.59
N LEU A 96 25.91 -33.10 -33.86
CA LEU A 96 26.62 -32.35 -32.81
C LEU A 96 26.55 -30.81 -32.95
N ALA A 97 26.13 -30.28 -34.09
CA ALA A 97 25.98 -28.83 -34.27
C ALA A 97 24.58 -28.30 -33.93
N ALA A 98 23.55 -29.17 -33.96
CA ALA A 98 22.15 -28.77 -33.64
C ALA A 98 21.85 -28.74 -32.13
N ALA A 99 22.63 -29.43 -31.31
CA ALA A 99 22.42 -29.44 -29.85
C ALA A 99 22.90 -28.14 -29.16
N ALA A 100 23.88 -27.44 -29.70
CA ALA A 100 24.40 -26.20 -29.13
C ALA A 100 23.50 -24.98 -29.42
N THR A 101 22.76 -24.96 -30.53
CA THR A 101 21.81 -23.88 -30.87
C THR A 101 20.46 -24.00 -30.16
N VAL A 102 20.02 -25.21 -29.79
CA VAL A 102 18.80 -25.41 -29.01
C VAL A 102 19.03 -25.11 -27.52
N ALA A 103 20.25 -25.33 -27.00
CA ALA A 103 20.57 -24.98 -25.62
C ALA A 103 20.65 -23.46 -25.36
N LEU A 104 20.92 -22.65 -26.39
CA LEU A 104 20.94 -21.18 -26.28
C LEU A 104 19.54 -20.54 -26.44
N ALA A 105 18.56 -21.30 -26.98
CA ALA A 105 17.19 -20.83 -27.13
C ALA A 105 16.27 -21.22 -25.96
N ILE A 106 16.75 -22.03 -25.00
CA ILE A 106 16.01 -22.46 -23.80
C ILE A 106 16.65 -21.86 -22.53
N THR A 107 17.45 -20.83 -22.64
CA THR A 107 17.66 -19.98 -21.46
C THR A 107 16.33 -19.27 -21.22
N PRO A 108 15.64 -19.57 -20.11
CA PRO A 108 14.44 -18.82 -19.80
C PRO A 108 14.85 -17.36 -19.61
N PHE A 109 14.50 -16.52 -20.58
CA PHE A 109 14.63 -15.06 -20.53
C PHE A 109 13.76 -14.46 -19.41
N SER A 110 13.35 -15.30 -18.45
CA SER A 110 12.33 -15.00 -17.44
C SER A 110 12.87 -14.66 -16.05
N PHE A 111 14.16 -14.47 -15.85
CA PHE A 111 14.71 -14.27 -14.50
C PHE A 111 15.58 -13.02 -14.30
N LEU A 112 15.47 -12.01 -15.16
CA LEU A 112 15.80 -10.68 -14.69
C LEU A 112 14.56 -10.12 -13.98
N ALA A 113 14.42 -10.45 -12.69
CA ALA A 113 13.54 -9.67 -11.84
C ALA A 113 13.91 -8.19 -12.06
N PRO A 114 12.96 -7.29 -12.32
CA PRO A 114 13.27 -5.90 -12.56
C PRO A 114 14.10 -5.40 -11.40
N ALA A 115 15.22 -4.72 -11.69
CA ALA A 115 16.14 -4.24 -10.68
C ALA A 115 15.37 -3.36 -9.68
N ALA A 116 15.42 -3.72 -8.40
CA ALA A 116 14.78 -2.94 -7.37
C ALA A 116 15.50 -1.59 -7.24
N GLN A 117 14.75 -0.50 -7.26
CA GLN A 117 15.24 0.85 -7.03
C GLN A 117 15.04 1.21 -5.56
N ALA A 118 16.11 1.55 -4.86
CA ALA A 118 16.06 1.96 -3.46
C ALA A 118 15.97 3.48 -3.33
N PHE A 119 15.11 3.93 -2.41
CA PHE A 119 14.92 5.34 -2.09
C PHE A 119 14.99 5.50 -0.57
N ALA A 120 15.64 6.58 -0.14
CA ALA A 120 15.72 6.94 1.27
C ALA A 120 15.68 8.45 1.42
N THR A 121 15.23 8.91 2.58
CA THR A 121 15.31 10.29 3.06
C THR A 121 16.00 10.32 4.40
N VAL A 122 16.77 11.37 4.64
CA VAL A 122 17.34 11.63 5.98
C VAL A 122 16.35 12.42 6.85
N LYS A 123 16.69 12.67 8.11
CA LYS A 123 15.87 13.47 9.00
C LYS A 123 15.64 14.87 8.44
N GLY A 124 14.38 15.32 8.46
CA GLY A 124 13.96 16.61 7.93
C GLY A 124 13.91 16.69 6.39
N GLU A 125 14.28 15.64 5.68
CA GLU A 125 14.22 15.60 4.22
C GLU A 125 12.88 15.01 3.75
N HIS A 126 12.27 15.70 2.78
CA HIS A 126 11.09 15.19 2.07
C HIS A 126 11.45 15.01 0.59
N ARG A 127 10.95 13.94 -0.03
CA ARG A 127 11.29 13.62 -1.41
C ARG A 127 10.11 13.05 -2.18
N THR A 128 9.81 13.61 -3.34
CA THR A 128 8.84 13.06 -4.28
C THR A 128 9.56 12.19 -5.32
N VAL A 129 9.10 10.95 -5.47
CA VAL A 129 9.59 9.98 -6.45
C VAL A 129 8.48 9.70 -7.45
N ARG A 130 8.77 9.88 -8.73
CA ARG A 130 7.87 9.47 -9.83
C ARG A 130 8.36 8.15 -10.41
N LEU A 131 7.46 7.17 -10.45
CA LEU A 131 7.75 5.84 -10.97
C LEU A 131 7.44 5.76 -12.47
N ALA A 132 8.02 4.76 -13.14
CA ALA A 132 7.84 4.55 -14.57
C ALA A 132 6.42 4.12 -14.98
N ASP A 133 5.61 3.62 -14.01
CA ASP A 133 4.21 3.26 -14.22
C ASP A 133 3.25 4.45 -14.07
N GLY A 134 3.76 5.65 -13.82
CA GLY A 134 3.00 6.87 -13.59
C GLY A 134 2.64 7.11 -12.12
N SER A 135 2.89 6.16 -11.22
CA SER A 135 2.66 6.34 -9.78
C SER A 135 3.63 7.37 -9.19
N THR A 136 3.19 8.04 -8.12
CA THR A 136 4.02 8.98 -7.36
C THR A 136 4.10 8.54 -5.91
N ILE A 137 5.28 8.64 -5.30
CA ILE A 137 5.51 8.37 -3.89
C ILE A 137 6.13 9.61 -3.26
N ASP A 138 5.44 10.21 -2.29
CA ASP A 138 5.97 11.28 -1.47
C ASP A 138 6.52 10.70 -0.17
N LEU A 139 7.83 10.71 -0.02
CA LEU A 139 8.55 10.21 1.16
C LEU A 139 8.67 11.30 2.21
N ASN A 140 8.23 11.02 3.43
CA ASN A 140 8.46 11.85 4.60
C ASN A 140 9.88 11.65 5.14
N ALA A 141 10.29 12.44 6.10
CA ALA A 141 11.60 12.41 6.75
C ALA A 141 11.91 11.02 7.36
N GLY A 142 13.15 10.58 7.21
CA GLY A 142 13.65 9.33 7.79
C GLY A 142 12.98 8.09 7.25
N SER A 143 12.61 8.06 5.97
CA SER A 143 11.90 6.95 5.32
C SER A 143 12.81 6.14 4.41
N THR A 144 12.55 4.84 4.32
CA THR A 144 13.24 3.94 3.40
C THR A 144 12.27 3.04 2.68
N LEU A 145 12.45 2.88 1.36
CA LEU A 145 11.70 1.91 0.57
C LEU A 145 12.49 1.45 -0.65
N SER A 146 12.10 0.31 -1.19
CA SER A 146 12.57 -0.19 -2.48
C SER A 146 11.39 -0.54 -3.37
N VAL A 147 11.49 -0.24 -4.67
CA VAL A 147 10.44 -0.42 -5.66
C VAL A 147 10.93 -1.33 -6.77
N SER A 148 10.13 -2.30 -7.17
CA SER A 148 10.35 -3.18 -8.31
C SER A 148 9.07 -3.25 -9.15
N LEU A 149 9.13 -2.76 -10.39
CA LEU A 149 8.00 -2.73 -11.31
C LEU A 149 8.08 -3.94 -12.27
N GLY A 150 7.34 -5.00 -11.93
CA GLY A 150 7.29 -6.23 -12.72
C GLY A 150 6.22 -6.22 -13.82
N ALA A 151 6.23 -7.28 -14.64
CA ALA A 151 5.24 -7.46 -15.72
C ALA A 151 3.84 -7.85 -15.20
N HIS A 152 3.74 -8.45 -14.02
CA HIS A 152 2.48 -8.95 -13.46
C HIS A 152 2.08 -8.27 -12.15
N GLU A 153 2.99 -7.57 -11.53
CA GLU A 153 2.79 -6.86 -10.27
C GLU A 153 3.82 -5.76 -10.07
N ARG A 154 3.50 -4.80 -9.22
CA ARG A 154 4.36 -3.70 -8.80
C ARG A 154 4.63 -3.88 -7.31
N ARG A 155 5.86 -4.11 -6.93
CA ARG A 155 6.24 -4.41 -5.54
C ARG A 155 7.00 -3.26 -4.90
N VAL A 156 6.62 -2.95 -3.68
CA VAL A 156 7.37 -2.07 -2.77
C VAL A 156 7.67 -2.85 -1.50
N SER A 157 8.90 -2.70 -1.00
CA SER A 157 9.25 -3.08 0.36
C SER A 157 9.55 -1.82 1.13
N MET A 158 8.80 -1.56 2.19
CA MET A 158 8.92 -0.36 3.01
C MET A 158 9.51 -0.70 4.37
N GLY A 159 10.59 -0.02 4.73
CA GLY A 159 11.17 -0.04 6.07
C GLY A 159 10.46 0.91 7.02
N ASP A 160 11.18 1.42 8.02
CA ASP A 160 10.66 2.51 8.84
C ASP A 160 10.53 3.80 8.02
N GLY A 161 9.54 4.58 8.34
CA GLY A 161 9.24 5.85 7.70
C GLY A 161 7.74 6.07 7.46
N GLU A 162 7.44 7.07 6.64
CA GLU A 162 6.09 7.45 6.22
C GLU A 162 6.13 7.88 4.77
N ALA A 163 5.15 7.43 4.00
CA ALA A 163 5.04 7.81 2.60
C ALA A 163 3.58 7.86 2.16
N VAL A 164 3.25 8.89 1.38
CA VAL A 164 2.00 8.94 0.63
C VAL A 164 2.23 8.33 -0.74
N PHE A 165 1.39 7.38 -1.08
CA PHE A 165 1.36 6.71 -2.37
C PHE A 165 0.18 7.24 -3.17
N ASP A 166 0.44 7.78 -4.36
CA ASP A 166 -0.55 8.07 -5.39
C ASP A 166 -0.32 7.09 -6.53
N VAL A 167 -1.03 5.96 -6.47
CA VAL A 167 -0.78 4.82 -7.35
C VAL A 167 -1.60 4.96 -8.63
N ALA A 168 -0.93 4.94 -9.78
CA ALA A 168 -1.59 4.89 -11.07
C ALA A 168 -2.44 3.63 -11.20
N HIS A 169 -3.66 3.81 -11.71
CA HIS A 169 -4.61 2.71 -11.83
C HIS A 169 -4.14 1.65 -12.84
N ASP A 170 -4.02 0.41 -12.39
CA ASP A 170 -3.68 -0.74 -13.22
C ASP A 170 -4.19 -2.04 -12.55
N ALA A 171 -5.38 -2.47 -12.96
CA ALA A 171 -6.01 -3.68 -12.44
C ALA A 171 -5.28 -4.97 -12.85
N THR A 172 -4.47 -4.93 -13.93
CA THR A 172 -3.72 -6.10 -14.42
C THR A 172 -2.43 -6.33 -13.66
N ARG A 173 -1.90 -5.29 -13.00
CA ARG A 173 -0.67 -5.32 -12.20
C ARG A 173 -0.90 -4.67 -10.84
N PRO A 174 -1.39 -5.41 -9.84
CA PRO A 174 -1.60 -4.88 -8.50
C PRO A 174 -0.31 -4.28 -7.93
N PHE A 175 -0.47 -3.25 -7.11
CA PHE A 175 0.61 -2.61 -6.39
C PHE A 175 0.62 -3.16 -4.96
N LEU A 176 1.72 -3.81 -4.59
CA LEU A 176 1.88 -4.53 -3.33
C LEU A 176 2.96 -3.87 -2.50
N ILE A 177 2.63 -3.47 -1.27
CA ILE A 177 3.60 -2.91 -0.33
C ILE A 177 3.79 -3.89 0.82
N ALA A 178 4.96 -4.50 0.91
CA ALA A 178 5.36 -5.26 2.09
C ALA A 178 5.88 -4.29 3.15
N VAL A 179 5.23 -4.26 4.31
CA VAL A 179 5.55 -3.35 5.41
C VAL A 179 5.35 -4.06 6.75
N GLY A 180 6.44 -4.29 7.49
CA GLY A 180 6.41 -5.07 8.71
C GLY A 180 5.85 -6.48 8.47
N ASP A 181 4.84 -6.86 9.24
CA ASP A 181 4.12 -8.14 9.13
C ASP A 181 2.82 -8.04 8.32
N ARG A 182 2.68 -6.99 7.49
CA ARG A 182 1.49 -6.75 6.64
C ARG A 182 1.88 -6.54 5.19
N THR A 183 0.93 -6.88 4.32
CA THR A 183 0.98 -6.55 2.89
C THR A 183 -0.20 -5.63 2.57
N VAL A 184 0.10 -4.46 2.03
CA VAL A 184 -0.91 -3.51 1.54
C VAL A 184 -1.04 -3.73 0.03
N ARG A 185 -2.25 -3.96 -0.45
CA ARG A 185 -2.57 -4.20 -1.86
C ARG A 185 -3.53 -3.15 -2.38
N VAL A 186 -3.20 -2.59 -3.54
CA VAL A 186 -4.05 -1.61 -4.23
C VAL A 186 -3.96 -1.79 -5.75
N ILE A 187 -4.92 -1.21 -6.48
CA ILE A 187 -4.92 -1.19 -7.95
C ILE A 187 -4.89 0.22 -8.52
N GLY A 188 -5.22 1.28 -7.71
CA GLY A 188 -5.21 2.67 -8.13
C GLY A 188 -5.83 3.55 -7.05
N THR A 189 -5.04 3.97 -6.10
CA THR A 189 -5.48 4.58 -4.84
C THR A 189 -4.51 5.65 -4.40
N ARG A 190 -5.01 6.61 -3.58
CA ARG A 190 -4.17 7.56 -2.87
C ARG A 190 -4.32 7.32 -1.37
N PHE A 191 -3.21 7.03 -0.69
CA PHE A 191 -3.20 6.63 0.70
C PHE A 191 -1.83 6.86 1.34
N ASP A 192 -1.82 6.93 2.65
CA ASP A 192 -0.61 7.05 3.47
C ASP A 192 -0.29 5.73 4.14
N VAL A 193 1.00 5.41 4.22
CA VAL A 193 1.54 4.30 5.01
C VAL A 193 2.64 4.84 5.90
N ARG A 194 2.49 4.62 7.21
CA ARG A 194 3.49 4.95 8.22
C ARG A 194 3.86 3.72 9.03
N ARG A 195 5.15 3.44 9.13
CA ARG A 195 5.71 2.39 9.98
C ARG A 195 6.79 2.97 10.88
N ARG A 196 6.70 2.77 12.18
CA ARG A 196 7.72 3.18 13.15
C ARG A 196 7.71 2.26 14.36
N GLU A 197 8.88 1.77 14.74
CA GLU A 197 9.06 0.96 15.95
C GLU A 197 8.02 -0.19 16.06
N GLY A 198 7.76 -0.88 14.93
CA GLY A 198 6.77 -1.97 14.88
C GLY A 198 5.31 -1.52 14.93
N LYS A 199 5.02 -0.23 14.83
CA LYS A 199 3.65 0.30 14.69
C LYS A 199 3.41 0.69 13.24
N LEU A 200 2.38 0.12 12.64
CA LEU A 200 1.91 0.41 11.29
C LEU A 200 0.63 1.22 11.33
N SER A 201 0.54 2.24 10.51
CA SER A 201 -0.69 2.97 10.23
C SER A 201 -0.90 3.04 8.72
N VAL A 202 -2.12 2.78 8.25
CA VAL A 202 -2.54 2.93 6.85
C VAL A 202 -3.79 3.78 6.82
N ALA A 203 -3.77 4.91 6.11
CA ALA A 203 -4.91 5.83 6.01
C ALA A 203 -5.25 6.10 4.54
N VAL A 204 -6.52 6.04 4.19
CA VAL A 204 -6.98 6.12 2.80
C VAL A 204 -7.59 7.48 2.51
N GLU A 205 -7.05 8.17 1.49
CA GLU A 205 -7.61 9.42 0.96
C GLU A 205 -8.62 9.14 -0.17
N ARG A 206 -8.24 8.26 -1.13
CA ARG A 206 -9.07 7.92 -2.30
C ARG A 206 -8.88 6.48 -2.71
N GLY A 207 -9.95 5.82 -3.16
CA GLY A 207 -9.95 4.44 -3.65
C GLY A 207 -10.06 3.40 -2.55
N LEU A 208 -9.64 2.17 -2.81
CA LEU A 208 -9.74 1.02 -1.90
C LEU A 208 -8.35 0.47 -1.60
N VAL A 209 -8.07 0.21 -0.32
CA VAL A 209 -6.83 -0.39 0.16
C VAL A 209 -7.14 -1.69 0.88
N GLU A 210 -6.52 -2.79 0.47
CA GLU A 210 -6.54 -4.07 1.18
C GLU A 210 -5.28 -4.17 2.03
N VAL A 211 -5.43 -4.55 3.31
CA VAL A 211 -4.33 -4.76 4.25
C VAL A 211 -4.43 -6.17 4.79
N ASP A 212 -3.53 -7.05 4.35
CA ASP A 212 -3.53 -8.46 4.69
C ASP A 212 -2.34 -8.81 5.59
N PRO A 213 -2.44 -9.84 6.45
CA PRO A 213 -1.27 -10.41 7.11
C PRO A 213 -0.27 -10.90 6.07
N ALA A 214 1.02 -10.66 6.28
CA ALA A 214 2.07 -11.31 5.51
C ALA A 214 2.09 -12.82 5.82
N ASP A 215 2.75 -13.62 4.97
CA ASP A 215 2.84 -15.06 5.14
C ASP A 215 3.38 -15.41 6.54
N GLY A 216 2.60 -16.20 7.28
CA GLY A 216 2.90 -16.59 8.66
C GLY A 216 2.55 -15.56 9.73
N ALA A 217 2.10 -14.36 9.38
CA ALA A 217 1.64 -13.36 10.34
C ALA A 217 0.23 -13.66 10.86
N ARG A 218 -0.06 -13.12 12.05
CA ARG A 218 -1.36 -13.33 12.72
C ARG A 218 -2.39 -12.30 12.27
N GLY A 219 -3.67 -12.66 12.41
CA GLY A 219 -4.81 -11.77 12.19
C GLY A 219 -5.54 -12.08 10.88
N ARG A 220 -6.42 -11.16 10.49
CA ARG A 220 -7.21 -11.23 9.25
C ARG A 220 -6.91 -10.04 8.36
N GLY A 221 -7.34 -10.11 7.09
CA GLY A 221 -7.32 -9.00 6.16
C GLY A 221 -8.41 -7.97 6.43
N PHE A 222 -8.17 -6.74 6.01
CA PHE A 222 -9.09 -5.61 6.12
C PHE A 222 -9.14 -4.84 4.81
N ARG A 223 -10.31 -4.28 4.50
CA ARG A 223 -10.50 -3.35 3.40
C ARG A 223 -10.79 -1.98 3.97
N LEU A 224 -10.05 -0.99 3.51
CA LEU A 224 -10.16 0.39 3.95
C LEU A 224 -10.70 1.24 2.82
N HIS A 225 -11.72 2.03 3.14
CA HIS A 225 -12.34 3.01 2.26
C HIS A 225 -11.80 4.43 2.56
N PRO A 226 -12.07 5.42 1.70
CA PRO A 226 -11.72 6.81 1.95
C PRO A 226 -12.19 7.29 3.32
N GLY A 227 -11.32 8.00 4.05
CA GLY A 227 -11.59 8.47 5.41
C GLY A 227 -11.44 7.40 6.50
N GLN A 228 -10.94 6.21 6.17
CA GLN A 228 -10.63 5.17 7.15
C GLN A 228 -9.13 5.05 7.39
N ARG A 229 -8.79 4.71 8.62
CA ARG A 229 -7.42 4.44 9.08
C ARG A 229 -7.38 3.12 9.85
N LEU A 230 -6.36 2.33 9.56
CA LEU A 230 -5.98 1.13 10.28
C LEU A 230 -4.68 1.39 11.04
N ASP A 231 -4.69 1.12 12.34
CA ASP A 231 -3.50 1.08 13.20
C ASP A 231 -3.25 -0.34 13.66
N HIS A 232 -2.00 -0.81 13.57
CA HIS A 232 -1.57 -2.17 13.89
C HIS A 232 -0.22 -2.15 14.61
N VAL A 233 -0.04 -3.08 15.55
CA VAL A 233 1.25 -3.35 16.19
C VAL A 233 1.76 -4.70 15.69
N GLU A 234 2.97 -4.74 15.16
CA GLU A 234 3.57 -5.95 14.61
C GLU A 234 3.56 -7.11 15.62
N GLY A 235 3.20 -8.30 15.15
CA GLY A 235 3.01 -9.49 15.98
C GLY A 235 1.66 -9.59 16.67
N ALA A 236 0.88 -8.52 16.76
CA ALA A 236 -0.49 -8.58 17.28
C ALA A 236 -1.45 -9.20 16.26
N ALA A 237 -2.49 -9.87 16.72
CA ALA A 237 -3.58 -10.35 15.85
C ALA A 237 -4.60 -9.25 15.55
N ASP A 238 -4.75 -8.31 16.45
CA ASP A 238 -5.77 -7.26 16.40
C ASP A 238 -5.26 -6.02 15.68
N VAL A 239 -6.20 -5.28 15.09
CA VAL A 239 -6.01 -3.96 14.51
C VAL A 239 -7.06 -3.01 15.06
N ARG A 240 -6.74 -1.72 15.07
CA ARG A 240 -7.69 -0.65 15.40
C ARG A 240 -8.10 0.06 14.12
N LEU A 241 -9.41 0.13 13.87
CA LEU A 241 -9.96 0.94 12.79
C LEU A 241 -10.51 2.26 13.37
N SER A 242 -10.25 3.36 12.70
CA SER A 242 -10.73 4.70 13.08
C SER A 242 -11.06 5.53 11.84
N ALA A 243 -11.90 6.55 12.04
CA ALA A 243 -12.12 7.56 11.00
C ALA A 243 -10.99 8.59 11.00
N VAL A 244 -10.60 9.05 9.81
CA VAL A 244 -9.65 10.14 9.61
C VAL A 244 -10.22 11.08 8.54
N ASP A 245 -9.99 12.39 8.72
CA ASP A 245 -10.31 13.36 7.66
C ASP A 245 -9.31 13.21 6.52
N PRO A 246 -9.74 12.86 5.30
CA PRO A 246 -8.84 12.70 4.15
C PRO A 246 -7.93 13.91 3.91
N ALA A 247 -8.44 15.14 4.14
CA ALA A 247 -7.66 16.36 3.98
C ALA A 247 -6.50 16.50 4.99
N GLN A 248 -6.48 15.69 6.05
CA GLN A 248 -5.45 15.70 7.09
C GLN A 248 -4.38 14.63 6.89
N ILE A 249 -4.62 13.63 6.04
CA ILE A 249 -3.71 12.49 5.80
C ILE A 249 -2.32 12.99 5.37
N GLU A 250 -2.28 14.00 4.48
CA GLU A 250 -1.03 14.58 3.96
C GLU A 250 -0.59 15.87 4.68
N SER A 251 -1.08 16.13 5.89
CA SER A 251 -0.80 17.39 6.60
C SER A 251 0.69 17.66 6.81
N TRP A 252 1.50 16.60 6.93
CA TRP A 252 2.96 16.70 7.05
C TRP A 252 3.62 17.32 5.81
N LYS A 253 3.07 17.17 4.61
CA LYS A 253 3.55 17.81 3.37
C LYS A 253 3.41 19.33 3.44
N ALA A 254 2.43 19.82 4.20
CA ALA A 254 2.24 21.24 4.48
C ALA A 254 2.95 21.68 5.77
N GLY A 255 3.90 20.88 6.28
CA GLY A 255 4.63 21.16 7.50
C GLY A 255 3.77 21.15 8.76
N ARG A 256 2.70 20.36 8.82
CA ARG A 256 1.82 20.26 9.98
C ARG A 256 1.65 18.82 10.43
N LEU A 257 1.82 18.58 11.73
CA LEU A 257 1.51 17.29 12.36
C LEU A 257 0.24 17.46 13.20
N ILE A 258 -0.75 16.61 12.97
CA ILE A 258 -2.07 16.66 13.62
C ILE A 258 -2.21 15.45 14.52
N TYR A 259 -2.43 15.68 15.80
CA TYR A 259 -2.58 14.64 16.81
C TYR A 259 -3.96 14.69 17.45
N ARG A 260 -4.52 13.51 17.73
CA ARG A 260 -5.79 13.29 18.46
C ARG A 260 -5.56 12.17 19.46
N ASP A 261 -5.45 12.53 20.73
CA ASP A 261 -5.16 11.60 21.83
C ASP A 261 -3.94 10.70 21.58
N ALA A 262 -2.94 11.25 20.85
CA ALA A 262 -1.72 10.50 20.53
C ALA A 262 -0.81 10.42 21.76
N PRO A 263 -0.22 9.28 22.08
CA PRO A 263 0.79 9.19 23.13
C PRO A 263 1.96 10.15 22.86
N LEU A 264 2.43 10.85 23.89
CA LEU A 264 3.57 11.77 23.76
C LEU A 264 4.82 11.08 23.21
N ALA A 265 4.99 9.77 23.48
CA ALA A 265 6.06 8.98 22.91
C ALA A 265 6.00 8.95 21.37
N ASP A 266 4.80 8.79 20.78
CA ASP A 266 4.61 8.76 19.33
C ASP A 266 4.86 10.16 18.73
N VAL A 267 4.43 11.23 19.42
CA VAL A 267 4.72 12.62 19.02
C VAL A 267 6.23 12.90 19.03
N VAL A 268 6.94 12.47 20.06
CA VAL A 268 8.40 12.62 20.17
C VAL A 268 9.11 11.79 19.09
N ALA A 269 8.65 10.58 18.82
CA ALA A 269 9.20 9.75 17.73
C ALA A 269 9.04 10.42 16.37
N ASP A 270 7.88 11.04 16.09
CA ASP A 270 7.64 11.80 14.86
C ASP A 270 8.56 13.02 14.77
N LEU A 271 8.67 13.83 15.83
CA LEU A 271 9.54 15.00 15.88
C LEU A 271 11.03 14.63 15.71
N ASN A 272 11.45 13.48 16.23
CA ASN A 272 12.80 12.97 16.07
C ASN A 272 13.15 12.55 14.64
N GLN A 273 12.17 12.41 13.75
CA GLN A 273 12.42 12.26 12.31
C GLN A 273 12.56 13.61 11.61
N GLN A 274 11.91 14.64 12.14
CA GLN A 274 11.94 15.97 11.53
C GLN A 274 13.17 16.78 11.90
N PHE A 275 13.73 16.56 13.10
CA PHE A 275 14.83 17.38 13.63
C PHE A 275 16.09 16.57 13.89
N ALA A 276 17.25 17.19 13.63
CA ALA A 276 18.55 16.55 13.82
C ALA A 276 18.87 16.34 15.31
N LYS A 277 18.53 17.32 16.18
CA LYS A 277 18.76 17.22 17.62
C LYS A 277 17.70 16.34 18.26
N PRO A 278 18.09 15.26 18.98
CA PRO A 278 17.15 14.35 19.57
C PRO A 278 16.33 14.98 20.70
N ILE A 279 15.07 14.60 20.77
CA ILE A 279 14.15 14.90 21.87
C ILE A 279 13.99 13.61 22.68
N THR A 280 14.21 13.66 23.97
CA THR A 280 14.12 12.52 24.88
C THR A 280 13.16 12.80 26.02
N LEU A 281 12.55 11.74 26.56
CA LEU A 281 11.69 11.82 27.76
C LEU A 281 12.52 11.46 28.99
N SER A 282 12.40 12.26 30.07
CA SER A 282 13.08 12.00 31.34
C SER A 282 12.50 10.78 32.07
N ASP A 283 11.25 10.45 31.79
CA ASP A 283 10.49 9.37 32.41
C ASP A 283 9.67 8.68 31.34
N PRO A 284 9.79 7.34 31.15
CA PRO A 284 8.96 6.59 30.23
C PRO A 284 7.45 6.75 30.46
N ALA A 285 7.01 7.01 31.68
CA ALA A 285 5.60 7.24 32.02
C ALA A 285 5.04 8.52 31.34
N LEU A 286 5.89 9.50 31.01
CA LEU A 286 5.48 10.67 30.22
C LEU A 286 5.04 10.26 28.81
N GLY A 287 5.58 9.20 28.28
CA GLY A 287 5.26 8.72 26.93
C GLY A 287 3.78 8.38 26.76
N ALA A 288 3.06 8.02 27.82
CA ALA A 288 1.64 7.70 27.80
C ALA A 288 0.72 8.95 27.87
N VAL A 289 1.27 10.16 28.10
CA VAL A 289 0.47 11.39 28.16
C VAL A 289 -0.19 11.64 26.81
N PRO A 290 -1.54 11.79 26.72
CA PRO A 290 -2.23 12.06 25.49
C PRO A 290 -1.96 13.50 25.02
N VAL A 291 -1.69 13.64 23.73
CA VAL A 291 -1.47 14.94 23.06
C VAL A 291 -2.54 15.11 22.00
N SER A 292 -3.27 16.22 22.02
CA SER A 292 -4.22 16.61 21.00
C SER A 292 -3.95 18.04 20.53
N GLY A 293 -3.81 18.23 19.23
CA GLY A 293 -3.53 19.55 18.65
C GLY A 293 -2.76 19.49 17.33
N VAL A 294 -2.35 20.66 16.87
CA VAL A 294 -1.58 20.82 15.63
C VAL A 294 -0.21 21.40 15.95
N LEU A 295 0.84 20.72 15.53
CA LEU A 295 2.21 21.21 15.56
C LEU A 295 2.63 21.67 14.17
N VAL A 296 3.02 22.92 14.02
CA VAL A 296 3.61 23.46 12.79
C VAL A 296 5.10 23.20 12.84
N LEU A 297 5.63 22.52 11.83
CA LEU A 297 7.05 22.17 11.67
C LEU A 297 7.80 23.39 11.10
N ASP A 298 8.29 24.25 11.99
CA ASP A 298 9.21 25.35 11.67
C ASP A 298 10.57 25.09 12.31
N ASP A 299 10.96 25.86 13.32
CA ASP A 299 12.16 25.54 14.09
C ASP A 299 11.85 24.65 15.31
N GLN A 300 12.81 23.78 15.67
CA GLN A 300 12.63 22.81 16.75
C GLN A 300 12.24 23.46 18.09
N ALA A 301 12.80 24.62 18.42
CA ALA A 301 12.49 25.27 19.68
C ALA A 301 11.05 25.80 19.70
N ALA A 302 10.55 26.31 18.58
CA ALA A 302 9.17 26.75 18.44
C ALA A 302 8.19 25.58 18.54
N VAL A 303 8.49 24.45 17.88
CA VAL A 303 7.68 23.23 17.96
C VAL A 303 7.61 22.71 19.39
N ILE A 304 8.73 22.67 20.11
CA ILE A 304 8.78 22.23 21.51
C ILE A 304 8.00 23.17 22.42
N ARG A 305 8.08 24.50 22.22
CA ARG A 305 7.26 25.46 22.97
C ARG A 305 5.75 25.20 22.75
N ARG A 306 5.33 24.91 21.50
CA ARG A 306 3.93 24.58 21.22
C ARG A 306 3.53 23.25 21.84
N LEU A 307 4.40 22.25 21.80
CA LEU A 307 4.15 20.95 22.43
C LEU A 307 3.94 21.10 23.96
N ALA A 308 4.70 22.00 24.61
CA ALA A 308 4.53 22.30 26.03
C ALA A 308 3.21 23.02 26.37
N LEU A 309 2.50 23.56 25.38
CA LEU A 309 1.13 24.07 25.55
C LEU A 309 0.07 22.97 25.42
N LEU A 310 0.41 21.84 24.78
CA LEU A 310 -0.51 20.72 24.52
C LEU A 310 -0.35 19.58 25.53
N ALA A 311 0.74 19.54 26.29
CA ALA A 311 1.03 18.51 27.28
C ALA A 311 1.70 19.12 28.52
N PRO A 312 1.52 18.52 29.71
CA PRO A 312 2.11 19.02 30.97
C PRO A 312 3.61 18.70 31.04
N ILE A 313 4.39 19.32 30.15
CA ILE A 313 5.83 19.10 30.02
C ILE A 313 6.61 20.41 30.01
N LYS A 314 7.85 20.28 30.48
CA LYS A 314 8.86 21.36 30.43
C LYS A 314 10.09 20.85 29.67
N ALA A 315 10.57 21.63 28.73
CA ALA A 315 11.77 21.34 27.97
C ALA A 315 13.02 21.88 28.64
N LEU A 316 14.02 21.05 28.76
CA LEU A 316 15.34 21.38 29.26
C LEU A 316 16.37 21.19 28.16
N PRO A 317 17.10 22.21 27.74
CA PRO A 317 18.23 22.03 26.83
C PRO A 317 19.29 21.10 27.45
N SER A 318 19.84 20.19 26.66
CA SER A 318 20.97 19.35 27.02
C SER A 318 22.06 19.42 25.94
N GLU A 319 23.29 19.04 26.25
CA GLU A 319 24.40 18.99 25.29
C GLU A 319 24.08 18.06 24.08
N GLN A 320 23.26 17.02 24.30
CA GLN A 320 22.92 16.05 23.30
C GLN A 320 21.57 16.31 22.59
N GLY A 321 20.79 17.30 23.04
CA GLY A 321 19.47 17.58 22.47
C GLY A 321 18.53 18.29 23.43
N VAL A 322 17.28 17.84 23.51
CA VAL A 322 16.25 18.39 24.38
C VAL A 322 15.64 17.28 25.24
N LEU A 323 15.69 17.50 26.58
CA LEU A 323 15.06 16.59 27.54
C LEU A 323 13.68 17.16 27.93
N LEU A 324 12.62 16.37 27.73
CA LEU A 324 11.28 16.69 28.19
C LEU A 324 11.04 16.03 29.56
N ARG A 325 10.63 16.82 30.53
CA ARG A 325 10.21 16.34 31.84
C ARG A 325 8.80 16.81 32.17
N ARG A 326 8.15 16.17 33.14
CA ARG A 326 6.84 16.61 33.63
C ARG A 326 6.96 18.03 34.21
N ASP A 327 6.02 18.88 33.84
CA ASP A 327 5.85 20.16 34.50
C ASP A 327 4.94 20.01 35.73
N GLU A 328 5.52 20.01 36.92
CA GLU A 328 4.80 19.86 38.20
C GLU A 328 3.91 21.09 38.51
N ALA A 329 4.14 22.22 37.82
CA ALA A 329 3.34 23.44 37.99
C ALA A 329 2.12 23.46 37.03
N ALA A 330 2.09 22.63 36.00
CA ALA A 330 0.93 22.49 35.12
C ALA A 330 -0.19 21.76 35.86
N LYS A 331 -1.20 22.50 36.27
CA LYS A 331 -2.43 21.96 36.87
C LYS A 331 -3.16 21.13 35.84
N PRO A 332 -3.74 19.92 36.21
CA PRO A 332 -4.52 19.08 35.31
C PRO A 332 -5.76 19.80 34.78
#